data_640a863a3fe17d36fa61d877ea86a503
#
_entry.id   640a863a3fe17d36fa61d877ea86a503
#
_cell.length_a   1.000
_cell.length_b   1.000
_cell.length_c   1.000
_cell.angle_alpha   90.00
_cell.angle_beta   90.00
_cell.angle_gamma   90.00
#
_symmetry.space_group_name_H-M   'P 1'
#
loop_
_entity.id
_entity.type
_entity.pdbx_description
1 polymer ?
#
loop_
_entity_poly.entity_id
_entity_poly.type
_entity_poly.pdbx_seq_one_letter_code
_entity_poly.pdbx_strand_id
1 'polypeptide(L)'
;MKSGPGAAPAPATLPSGSSAAPPIMRSSSGDAGTPVTPGPAVQLTPDEDIVFTDPDNPEASLPELSNLLAAAPKRRGPWEQSESIAKRRAAREGKPLLIWFTDSARSPMCKALNQELFSNPEFNAWASEKIIRLRVDSNVLVDDPDISLGDKENRMAEIRAYVARMKKQYKVLGHPLVLMLNPGGEVIGRYRGYKRGDADYTWGLIKQAEVASAQTYQAWRSSLEKKGYREWRDRQDRKVFAKLTGYSNGSLTLIEPDGTRSRTHENKLSDEDRAWLAEQKRMRGL
;
A
#
# COMPACT_ATOMS: atom_id res chain seq x y z
N MET A 1 -69.18 1.63 23.02
CA MET A 1 -69.15 0.30 22.40
C MET A 1 -67.69 -0.01 22.15
N LYS A 2 -67.03 -0.71 23.04
CA LYS A 2 -66.72 -2.15 23.17
C LYS A 2 -66.12 -2.73 21.91
N SER A 3 -64.84 -3.11 21.99
CA SER A 3 -64.22 -4.39 21.63
C SER A 3 -62.77 -4.12 21.33
N GLY A 4 -61.75 -4.64 21.81
CA GLY A 4 -61.38 -5.93 22.38
C GLY A 4 -60.03 -6.32 21.75
N PRO A 5 -58.98 -6.78 22.45
CA PRO A 5 -57.62 -6.93 21.93
C PRO A 5 -57.43 -8.27 21.18
N GLY A 6 -56.73 -8.21 20.04
CA GLY A 6 -56.31 -9.37 19.24
C GLY A 6 -54.93 -9.90 19.68
N ALA A 7 -54.88 -11.18 19.91
CA ALA A 7 -53.77 -11.95 20.41
C ALA A 7 -52.57 -12.05 19.48
N ALA A 8 -51.37 -12.10 20.07
CA ALA A 8 -50.12 -12.42 19.40
C ALA A 8 -49.99 -13.93 19.12
N PRO A 9 -49.40 -14.37 17.99
CA PRO A 9 -49.08 -15.78 17.77
C PRO A 9 -47.74 -16.18 18.42
N ALA A 10 -47.71 -17.38 18.94
CA ALA A 10 -46.60 -18.04 19.62
C ALA A 10 -45.45 -18.42 18.69
N PRO A 11 -44.19 -18.60 19.20
CA PRO A 11 -43.06 -18.95 18.40
C PRO A 11 -43.05 -20.45 18.03
N ALA A 12 -42.70 -20.73 16.75
CA ALA A 12 -42.55 -22.06 16.24
C ALA A 12 -41.20 -22.69 16.70
N THR A 13 -41.29 -23.85 17.28
CA THR A 13 -40.21 -24.76 17.66
C THR A 13 -39.55 -25.36 16.44
N LEU A 14 -38.19 -25.29 16.37
CA LEU A 14 -37.37 -26.00 15.40
C LEU A 14 -37.09 -27.42 15.84
N PRO A 15 -37.11 -28.43 14.95
CA PRO A 15 -36.74 -29.80 15.29
C PRO A 15 -35.21 -29.98 15.26
N SER A 16 -34.70 -30.66 16.27
CA SER A 16 -33.33 -31.16 16.39
C SER A 16 -33.08 -32.29 15.35
N GLY A 17 -32.22 -31.99 14.37
CA GLY A 17 -31.70 -32.99 13.45
C GLY A 17 -30.33 -33.47 13.87
N SER A 18 -30.27 -34.65 14.46
CA SER A 18 -29.04 -35.41 14.70
C SER A 18 -28.50 -35.92 13.37
N SER A 19 -27.26 -35.56 13.00
CA SER A 19 -26.56 -36.14 11.87
C SER A 19 -25.26 -36.75 12.34
N ALA A 20 -25.18 -38.08 12.23
CA ALA A 20 -24.07 -38.93 12.60
C ALA A 20 -22.87 -38.72 11.64
N ALA A 21 -21.67 -38.64 12.18
CA ALA A 21 -20.43 -38.68 11.42
C ALA A 21 -20.08 -40.12 10.95
N PRO A 22 -19.44 -40.29 9.79
CA PRO A 22 -18.99 -41.60 9.31
C PRO A 22 -17.72 -42.06 10.04
N PRO A 23 -17.49 -43.39 10.14
CA PRO A 23 -16.36 -43.93 10.91
C PRO A 23 -15.05 -43.85 10.15
N ILE A 24 -14.03 -43.37 10.85
CA ILE A 24 -12.64 -43.34 10.39
C ILE A 24 -12.04 -44.74 10.53
N MET A 25 -11.59 -45.34 9.43
CA MET A 25 -10.82 -46.59 9.43
C MET A 25 -9.46 -46.35 10.08
N ARG A 26 -9.21 -47.08 11.16
CA ARG A 26 -7.88 -47.27 11.74
C ARG A 26 -7.09 -48.30 10.93
N SER A 27 -5.99 -47.87 10.36
CA SER A 27 -4.93 -48.80 9.96
C SER A 27 -3.86 -48.80 11.05
N SER A 28 -3.74 -49.89 11.71
CA SER A 28 -2.65 -50.19 12.67
C SER A 28 -1.45 -50.73 11.90
N SER A 29 -0.30 -50.05 12.04
CA SER A 29 1.01 -50.71 11.91
C SER A 29 1.95 -50.00 12.84
N GLY A 30 2.45 -50.76 13.81
CA GLY A 30 3.38 -50.26 14.80
C GLY A 30 4.77 -50.07 14.23
N ASP A 31 5.42 -49.05 14.73
CA ASP A 31 6.87 -49.08 14.91
C ASP A 31 7.22 -48.21 16.13
N ALA A 32 8.00 -48.79 17.02
CA ALA A 32 8.43 -48.21 18.27
C ALA A 32 9.60 -47.27 17.97
N GLY A 33 9.30 -45.98 17.76
CA GLY A 33 10.26 -44.90 17.60
C GLY A 33 10.49 -44.15 18.91
N THR A 34 11.73 -44.06 19.31
CA THR A 34 12.31 -43.30 20.43
C THR A 34 11.65 -41.92 20.67
N PRO A 35 11.53 -41.45 21.93
CA PRO A 35 10.97 -40.14 22.23
C PRO A 35 11.87 -39.04 21.66
N VAL A 36 11.39 -38.35 20.65
CA VAL A 36 12.01 -37.16 20.10
C VAL A 36 11.75 -36.03 21.11
N THR A 37 12.80 -35.56 21.76
CA THR A 37 12.77 -34.33 22.56
C THR A 37 12.28 -33.19 21.66
N PRO A 38 11.27 -32.36 22.05
CA PRO A 38 10.89 -31.20 21.28
C PRO A 38 12.07 -30.25 21.20
N GLY A 39 12.61 -30.07 20.01
CA GLY A 39 13.59 -29.03 19.74
C GLY A 39 12.98 -27.65 20.03
N PRO A 40 13.77 -26.59 20.25
CA PRO A 40 13.28 -25.27 20.53
C PRO A 40 12.32 -24.88 19.44
N ALA A 41 11.12 -24.38 19.83
CA ALA A 41 10.09 -23.92 18.92
C ALA A 41 10.70 -22.92 17.94
N VAL A 42 10.73 -23.29 16.67
CA VAL A 42 11.11 -22.37 15.60
C VAL A 42 10.07 -21.25 15.63
N GLN A 43 10.47 -20.08 16.12
CA GLN A 43 9.67 -18.88 15.95
C GLN A 43 9.55 -18.62 14.45
N LEU A 44 8.37 -18.90 13.91
CA LEU A 44 8.04 -18.48 12.56
C LEU A 44 8.12 -16.96 12.53
N THR A 45 9.04 -16.44 11.74
CA THR A 45 9.08 -15.03 11.39
C THR A 45 7.76 -14.68 10.70
N PRO A 46 7.17 -13.51 10.99
CA PRO A 46 5.97 -13.07 10.27
C PRO A 46 6.17 -13.19 8.76
N ASP A 47 5.12 -13.57 8.01
CA ASP A 47 5.16 -13.75 6.55
C ASP A 47 5.75 -12.53 5.79
N GLU A 48 5.72 -11.35 6.40
CA GLU A 48 6.35 -10.12 5.90
C GLU A 48 7.89 -10.20 5.82
N ASP A 49 8.52 -11.11 6.56
CA ASP A 49 9.98 -11.30 6.58
C ASP A 49 10.43 -12.44 5.64
N ILE A 50 9.49 -13.18 5.05
CA ILE A 50 9.81 -14.29 4.13
C ILE A 50 9.86 -13.73 2.70
N VAL A 51 11.07 -13.48 2.20
CA VAL A 51 11.30 -13.18 0.79
C VAL A 51 11.96 -14.35 0.13
N PHE A 52 11.29 -14.89 -0.89
CA PHE A 52 11.88 -15.87 -1.80
C PHE A 52 12.96 -15.17 -2.63
N THR A 53 14.19 -15.35 -2.25
CA THR A 53 15.38 -14.89 -2.98
C THR A 53 16.01 -16.08 -3.67
N ASP A 54 16.76 -15.83 -4.74
CA ASP A 54 17.58 -16.83 -5.41
C ASP A 54 18.47 -17.53 -4.36
N PRO A 55 18.34 -18.85 -4.17
CA PRO A 55 19.08 -19.58 -3.15
C PRO A 55 20.59 -19.50 -3.31
N ASP A 56 21.11 -19.28 -4.53
CA ASP A 56 22.53 -19.23 -4.81
C ASP A 56 23.14 -17.84 -4.61
N ASN A 57 22.33 -16.77 -4.70
CA ASN A 57 22.80 -15.41 -4.42
C ASN A 57 21.65 -14.45 -4.07
N PRO A 58 21.11 -14.54 -2.85
CA PRO A 58 19.91 -13.78 -2.45
C PRO A 58 20.10 -12.25 -2.44
N GLU A 59 21.34 -11.78 -2.46
CA GLU A 59 21.64 -10.33 -2.38
C GLU A 59 22.06 -9.69 -3.69
N ALA A 60 22.43 -10.48 -4.73
CA ALA A 60 23.00 -9.96 -5.95
C ALA A 60 22.01 -9.13 -6.80
N SER A 61 20.72 -9.38 -6.65
CA SER A 61 19.67 -8.72 -7.44
C SER A 61 19.01 -7.52 -6.74
N LEU A 62 19.39 -7.20 -5.49
CA LEU A 62 18.77 -6.09 -4.78
C LEU A 62 19.25 -4.74 -5.31
N PRO A 63 18.35 -3.83 -5.65
CA PRO A 63 18.71 -2.50 -6.13
C PRO A 63 19.45 -1.71 -5.03
N GLU A 64 20.44 -0.95 -5.45
CA GLU A 64 21.15 -0.07 -4.52
C GLU A 64 20.25 1.09 -4.08
N LEU A 65 20.24 1.39 -2.79
CA LEU A 65 19.41 2.43 -2.18
C LEU A 65 19.67 3.81 -2.83
N SER A 66 20.94 4.13 -3.12
CA SER A 66 21.30 5.38 -3.80
C SER A 66 20.62 5.53 -5.15
N ASN A 67 20.47 4.43 -5.91
CA ASN A 67 19.79 4.43 -7.19
C ASN A 67 18.28 4.58 -7.04
N LEU A 68 17.70 3.93 -6.03
CA LEU A 68 16.27 4.09 -5.71
C LEU A 68 15.92 5.50 -5.24
N LEU A 69 16.82 6.16 -4.49
CA LEU A 69 16.62 7.53 -4.03
C LEU A 69 16.91 8.56 -5.16
N ALA A 70 17.84 8.24 -6.06
CA ALA A 70 18.14 9.10 -7.22
C ALA A 70 17.10 8.95 -8.36
N ALA A 71 16.50 7.77 -8.49
CA ALA A 71 15.48 7.49 -9.50
C ALA A 71 14.12 8.08 -9.12
N ALA A 72 14.07 9.41 -8.88
CA ALA A 72 12.79 10.11 -8.90
C ALA A 72 12.20 9.93 -10.31
N PRO A 73 11.03 9.28 -10.48
CA PRO A 73 10.45 9.11 -11.80
C PRO A 73 10.28 10.48 -12.45
N LYS A 74 10.73 10.63 -13.70
CA LYS A 74 10.50 11.86 -14.48
C LYS A 74 9.01 12.09 -14.54
N ARG A 75 8.52 13.05 -13.77
CA ARG A 75 7.09 13.37 -13.68
C ARG A 75 6.63 13.98 -14.99
N ARG A 76 5.68 13.33 -15.64
CA ARG A 76 4.94 13.90 -16.79
C ARG A 76 3.70 14.67 -16.29
N GLY A 77 3.83 15.45 -15.22
CA GLY A 77 2.73 16.23 -14.66
C GLY A 77 2.48 15.97 -13.16
N PRO A 78 1.41 16.53 -12.59
CA PRO A 78 1.12 16.49 -11.15
C PRO A 78 0.53 15.15 -10.68
N TRP A 79 0.17 14.25 -11.58
CA TRP A 79 -0.49 12.98 -11.30
C TRP A 79 0.44 11.80 -11.56
N GLU A 80 0.52 10.89 -10.60
CA GLU A 80 1.14 9.58 -10.79
C GLU A 80 0.23 8.67 -11.61
N GLN A 81 0.84 7.71 -12.31
CA GLN A 81 0.12 6.71 -13.11
C GLN A 81 0.28 5.29 -12.57
N SER A 82 1.15 5.09 -11.57
CA SER A 82 1.41 3.81 -10.93
C SER A 82 1.06 3.86 -9.45
N GLU A 83 0.24 2.92 -8.99
CA GLU A 83 -0.14 2.79 -7.59
C GLU A 83 1.07 2.54 -6.69
N SER A 84 1.97 1.64 -7.10
CA SER A 84 3.16 1.30 -6.33
C SER A 84 4.08 2.51 -6.12
N ILE A 85 4.29 3.32 -7.17
CA ILE A 85 5.07 4.56 -7.08
C ILE A 85 4.35 5.56 -6.16
N ALA A 86 3.05 5.76 -6.34
CA ALA A 86 2.27 6.69 -5.55
C ALA A 86 2.25 6.33 -4.06
N LYS A 87 2.03 5.05 -3.73
CA LYS A 87 2.06 4.55 -2.34
C LYS A 87 3.43 4.70 -1.70
N ARG A 88 4.49 4.33 -2.42
CA ARG A 88 5.87 4.49 -1.93
C ARG A 88 6.19 5.95 -1.63
N ARG A 89 5.79 6.86 -2.52
CA ARG A 89 5.96 8.29 -2.28
C ARG A 89 5.16 8.75 -1.06
N ALA A 90 3.91 8.34 -0.95
CA ALA A 90 3.06 8.67 0.19
C ALA A 90 3.70 8.23 1.52
N ALA A 91 4.20 6.99 1.58
CA ALA A 91 4.89 6.46 2.76
C ALA A 91 6.20 7.20 3.07
N ARG A 92 7.02 7.52 2.05
CA ARG A 92 8.29 8.24 2.23
C ARG A 92 8.11 9.70 2.62
N GLU A 93 7.14 10.40 1.98
CA GLU A 93 6.89 11.82 2.22
C GLU A 93 5.95 12.06 3.43
N GLY A 94 5.34 10.99 3.98
CA GLY A 94 4.36 11.09 5.06
C GLY A 94 3.07 11.79 4.64
N LYS A 95 2.79 11.84 3.33
CA LYS A 95 1.63 12.52 2.76
C LYS A 95 0.53 11.52 2.41
N PRO A 96 -0.75 11.88 2.58
CA PRO A 96 -1.84 11.04 2.11
C PRO A 96 -1.86 10.95 0.58
N LEU A 97 -2.39 9.81 0.10
CA LEU A 97 -2.56 9.52 -1.31
C LEU A 97 -4.01 9.75 -1.73
N LEU A 98 -4.22 10.66 -2.67
CA LEU A 98 -5.49 10.82 -3.37
C LEU A 98 -5.48 9.94 -4.62
N ILE A 99 -6.44 9.01 -4.72
CA ILE A 99 -6.67 8.21 -5.94
C ILE A 99 -7.95 8.68 -6.60
N TRP A 100 -7.85 9.18 -7.81
CA TRP A 100 -8.99 9.59 -8.61
C TRP A 100 -9.28 8.57 -9.71
N PHE A 101 -10.38 7.83 -9.54
CA PHE A 101 -10.94 6.97 -10.58
C PHE A 101 -11.86 7.79 -11.48
N THR A 102 -11.52 7.83 -12.75
CA THR A 102 -12.20 8.69 -13.73
C THR A 102 -12.54 7.91 -15.02
N ASP A 103 -13.46 8.46 -15.79
CA ASP A 103 -13.68 8.15 -17.20
C ASP A 103 -13.69 9.48 -17.94
N SER A 104 -12.53 9.90 -18.42
CA SER A 104 -12.34 11.21 -19.03
C SER A 104 -13.08 11.38 -20.35
N ALA A 105 -13.38 10.29 -21.05
CA ALA A 105 -14.10 10.34 -22.32
C ALA A 105 -15.61 10.45 -22.13
N ARG A 106 -16.19 9.63 -21.26
CA ARG A 106 -17.62 9.37 -21.25
C ARG A 106 -18.38 10.04 -20.10
N SER A 107 -17.72 10.33 -18.98
CA SER A 107 -18.40 10.84 -17.79
C SER A 107 -18.41 12.38 -17.75
N PRO A 108 -19.59 13.04 -17.88
CA PRO A 108 -19.71 14.49 -17.71
C PRO A 108 -19.31 14.95 -16.29
N MET A 109 -19.59 14.14 -15.27
CA MET A 109 -19.22 14.44 -13.88
C MET A 109 -17.72 14.40 -13.68
N CYS A 110 -17.00 13.48 -14.34
CA CYS A 110 -15.54 13.45 -14.32
C CYS A 110 -14.93 14.69 -14.97
N LYS A 111 -15.51 15.12 -16.10
CA LYS A 111 -15.09 16.35 -16.79
C LYS A 111 -15.32 17.58 -15.92
N ALA A 112 -16.49 17.69 -15.28
CA ALA A 112 -16.81 18.78 -14.38
C ALA A 112 -15.84 18.82 -13.18
N LEU A 113 -15.63 17.69 -12.49
CA LEU A 113 -14.67 17.60 -11.38
C LEU A 113 -13.25 17.99 -11.79
N ASN A 114 -12.83 17.57 -12.98
CA ASN A 114 -11.53 17.98 -13.49
C ASN A 114 -11.44 19.48 -13.71
N GLN A 115 -12.43 20.06 -14.38
CA GLN A 115 -12.44 21.48 -14.76
C GLN A 115 -12.56 22.39 -13.54
N GLU A 116 -13.46 22.08 -12.62
CA GLU A 116 -13.80 22.94 -11.50
C GLU A 116 -12.83 22.79 -10.32
N LEU A 117 -12.27 21.60 -10.08
CA LEU A 117 -11.38 21.36 -8.95
C LEU A 117 -9.96 21.01 -9.37
N PHE A 118 -9.76 19.92 -10.11
CA PHE A 118 -8.40 19.39 -10.33
C PHE A 118 -7.56 20.21 -11.31
N SER A 119 -8.18 21.07 -12.11
CA SER A 119 -7.46 22.05 -12.94
C SER A 119 -7.35 23.43 -12.28
N ASN A 120 -7.94 23.62 -11.10
CA ASN A 120 -7.84 24.87 -10.35
C ASN A 120 -6.39 25.10 -9.88
N PRO A 121 -5.77 26.27 -10.15
CA PRO A 121 -4.40 26.57 -9.74
C PRO A 121 -4.19 26.54 -8.23
N GLU A 122 -5.14 27.04 -7.44
CA GLU A 122 -5.06 27.04 -5.97
C GLU A 122 -5.08 25.61 -5.40
N PHE A 123 -5.99 24.76 -5.93
CA PHE A 123 -5.99 23.35 -5.58
C PHE A 123 -4.66 22.71 -5.95
N ASN A 124 -4.11 22.98 -7.14
CA ASN A 124 -2.87 22.38 -7.59
C ASN A 124 -1.67 22.81 -6.74
N ALA A 125 -1.59 24.08 -6.35
CA ALA A 125 -0.55 24.59 -5.46
C ALA A 125 -0.62 23.86 -4.10
N TRP A 126 -1.79 23.88 -3.43
CA TRP A 126 -2.02 23.19 -2.18
C TRP A 126 -1.72 21.67 -2.28
N ALA A 127 -2.25 21.03 -3.31
CA ALA A 127 -2.11 19.58 -3.48
C ALA A 127 -0.66 19.15 -3.73
N SER A 128 0.16 19.96 -4.37
CA SER A 128 1.58 19.64 -4.58
C SER A 128 2.37 19.55 -3.28
N GLU A 129 2.00 20.33 -2.27
CA GLU A 129 2.63 20.33 -0.97
C GLU A 129 2.08 19.27 -0.02
N LYS A 130 0.76 19.05 -0.04
CA LYS A 130 0.02 18.33 1.00
C LYS A 130 -0.29 16.88 0.67
N ILE A 131 -0.43 16.51 -0.59
CA ILE A 131 -0.89 15.17 -0.98
C ILE A 131 -0.12 14.60 -2.17
N ILE A 132 -0.07 13.28 -2.27
CA ILE A 132 0.32 12.58 -3.48
C ILE A 132 -0.95 12.30 -4.29
N ARG A 133 -0.88 12.42 -5.63
CA ARG A 133 -2.06 12.25 -6.50
C ARG A 133 -1.83 11.13 -7.50
N LEU A 134 -2.77 10.19 -7.57
CA LEU A 134 -2.81 9.11 -8.55
C LEU A 134 -4.08 9.21 -9.38
N ARG A 135 -3.94 9.22 -10.71
CA ARG A 135 -5.08 9.17 -11.63
C ARG A 135 -5.21 7.78 -12.24
N VAL A 136 -6.41 7.20 -12.14
CA VAL A 136 -6.77 5.93 -12.75
C VAL A 136 -7.91 6.18 -13.73
N ASP A 137 -7.57 6.31 -15.02
CA ASP A 137 -8.52 6.62 -16.06
C ASP A 137 -9.00 5.35 -16.77
N SER A 138 -10.31 5.18 -16.88
CA SER A 138 -10.92 4.09 -17.64
C SER A 138 -10.84 4.30 -19.16
N ASN A 139 -10.63 5.54 -19.59
CA ASN A 139 -10.32 5.87 -20.98
C ASN A 139 -8.83 5.66 -21.23
N VAL A 140 -8.47 4.45 -21.67
CA VAL A 140 -7.09 4.07 -21.93
C VAL A 140 -6.71 4.48 -23.34
N LEU A 141 -5.83 5.47 -23.45
CA LEU A 141 -5.22 5.92 -24.70
C LEU A 141 -3.71 5.86 -24.56
N VAL A 142 -3.05 5.30 -25.56
CA VAL A 142 -1.59 5.34 -25.73
C VAL A 142 -1.29 6.21 -26.95
N ASP A 143 -0.95 7.46 -26.66
CA ASP A 143 -0.56 8.44 -27.65
C ASP A 143 0.97 8.61 -27.61
N ASP A 144 1.66 7.62 -28.14
CA ASP A 144 3.10 7.62 -28.31
C ASP A 144 3.39 7.38 -29.81
N PRO A 145 3.88 8.39 -30.52
CA PRO A 145 4.13 8.28 -31.96
C PRO A 145 5.27 7.31 -32.29
N ASP A 146 6.18 7.06 -31.33
CA ASP A 146 7.43 6.33 -31.56
C ASP A 146 7.29 4.81 -31.39
N ILE A 147 6.12 4.30 -30.96
CA ILE A 147 5.90 2.87 -30.78
C ILE A 147 5.03 2.25 -31.89
N SER A 148 5.31 0.99 -32.22
CA SER A 148 4.56 0.23 -33.22
C SER A 148 3.09 0.04 -32.83
N LEU A 149 2.22 -0.24 -33.82
CA LEU A 149 0.80 -0.52 -33.56
C LEU A 149 0.62 -1.72 -32.63
N GLY A 150 1.39 -2.79 -32.80
CA GLY A 150 1.33 -3.97 -31.95
C GLY A 150 1.75 -3.67 -30.50
N ASP A 151 2.77 -2.85 -30.32
CA ASP A 151 3.22 -2.41 -28.99
C ASP A 151 2.19 -1.49 -28.32
N LYS A 152 1.51 -0.63 -29.10
CA LYS A 152 0.38 0.18 -28.60
C LYS A 152 -0.75 -0.69 -28.09
N GLU A 153 -1.13 -1.72 -28.83
CA GLU A 153 -2.19 -2.65 -28.43
C GLU A 153 -1.83 -3.40 -27.13
N ASN A 154 -0.61 -3.94 -27.06
CA ASN A 154 -0.10 -4.60 -25.86
C ASN A 154 -0.10 -3.66 -24.67
N ARG A 155 0.40 -2.44 -24.83
CA ARG A 155 0.42 -1.44 -23.78
C ARG A 155 -0.99 -1.03 -23.32
N MET A 156 -1.91 -0.89 -24.26
CA MET A 156 -3.32 -0.62 -23.93
C MET A 156 -3.95 -1.78 -23.17
N ALA A 157 -3.64 -3.03 -23.51
CA ALA A 157 -4.11 -4.22 -22.79
C ALA A 157 -3.57 -4.26 -21.37
N GLU A 158 -2.28 -3.99 -21.17
CA GLU A 158 -1.65 -3.89 -19.84
C GLU A 158 -2.31 -2.82 -18.97
N ILE A 159 -2.52 -1.61 -19.52
CA ILE A 159 -3.17 -0.51 -18.79
C ILE A 159 -4.62 -0.86 -18.45
N ARG A 160 -5.37 -1.47 -19.37
CA ARG A 160 -6.74 -1.94 -19.09
C ARG A 160 -6.77 -2.97 -17.98
N ALA A 161 -5.85 -3.95 -17.99
CA ALA A 161 -5.71 -4.93 -16.93
C ALA A 161 -5.38 -4.27 -15.58
N TYR A 162 -4.47 -3.29 -15.57
CA TYR A 162 -4.14 -2.49 -14.39
C TYR A 162 -5.38 -1.76 -13.86
N VAL A 163 -6.10 -1.03 -14.71
CA VAL A 163 -7.33 -0.31 -14.32
C VAL A 163 -8.38 -1.26 -13.76
N ALA A 164 -8.58 -2.42 -14.37
CA ALA A 164 -9.53 -3.44 -13.91
C ALA A 164 -9.14 -3.97 -12.52
N ARG A 165 -7.85 -4.26 -12.30
CA ARG A 165 -7.34 -4.68 -11.00
C ARG A 165 -7.57 -3.61 -9.93
N MET A 166 -7.24 -2.35 -10.22
CA MET A 166 -7.44 -1.22 -9.33
C MET A 166 -8.91 -1.05 -8.95
N LYS A 167 -9.81 -1.14 -9.94
CA LYS A 167 -11.25 -1.06 -9.69
C LYS A 167 -11.75 -2.18 -8.79
N LYS A 168 -11.29 -3.41 -9.00
CA LYS A 168 -11.62 -4.57 -8.16
C LYS A 168 -11.10 -4.39 -6.73
N GLN A 169 -9.83 -4.03 -6.57
CA GLN A 169 -9.16 -3.80 -5.29
C GLN A 169 -9.89 -2.75 -4.44
N TYR A 170 -10.24 -1.62 -5.04
CA TYR A 170 -10.88 -0.51 -4.35
C TYR A 170 -12.41 -0.53 -4.41
N LYS A 171 -13.02 -1.60 -4.93
CA LYS A 171 -14.50 -1.77 -5.05
C LYS A 171 -15.16 -0.56 -5.71
N VAL A 172 -14.65 -0.17 -6.89
CA VAL A 172 -15.13 1.00 -7.66
C VAL A 172 -16.38 0.61 -8.45
N LEU A 173 -17.51 1.19 -8.10
CA LEU A 173 -18.81 0.91 -8.73
C LEU A 173 -19.19 1.94 -9.81
N GLY A 174 -18.55 3.11 -9.82
CA GLY A 174 -18.89 4.19 -10.77
C GLY A 174 -17.84 5.30 -10.77
N HIS A 175 -18.02 6.28 -11.66
CA HIS A 175 -17.14 7.42 -11.86
C HIS A 175 -17.89 8.76 -11.75
N PRO A 176 -17.24 9.81 -11.23
CA PRO A 176 -15.95 9.81 -10.54
C PRO A 176 -16.02 9.15 -9.16
N LEU A 177 -14.91 8.58 -8.73
CA LEU A 177 -14.68 8.19 -7.36
C LEU A 177 -13.33 8.78 -6.92
N VAL A 178 -13.31 9.49 -5.81
CA VAL A 178 -12.09 9.97 -5.17
C VAL A 178 -11.89 9.21 -3.86
N LEU A 179 -10.71 8.63 -3.69
CA LEU A 179 -10.29 7.99 -2.46
C LEU A 179 -9.17 8.79 -1.83
N MET A 180 -9.19 8.86 -0.51
CA MET A 180 -8.05 9.33 0.28
C MET A 180 -7.50 8.17 1.10
N LEU A 181 -6.22 7.90 0.96
CA LEU A 181 -5.49 6.90 1.74
C LEU A 181 -4.49 7.61 2.64
N ASN A 182 -4.31 7.09 3.86
CA ASN A 182 -3.20 7.52 4.70
C ASN A 182 -1.86 6.99 4.14
N PRO A 183 -0.69 7.45 4.63
CA PRO A 183 0.61 6.96 4.18
C PRO A 183 0.84 5.46 4.39
N GLY A 184 0.10 4.83 5.31
CA GLY A 184 0.09 3.38 5.53
C GLY A 184 -0.76 2.60 4.51
N GLY A 185 -1.47 3.29 3.60
CA GLY A 185 -2.27 2.67 2.55
C GLY A 185 -3.72 2.37 2.93
N GLU A 186 -4.18 2.75 4.12
CA GLU A 186 -5.57 2.59 4.56
C GLU A 186 -6.46 3.67 3.96
N VAL A 187 -7.67 3.28 3.53
CA VAL A 187 -8.67 4.22 2.99
C VAL A 187 -9.33 4.99 4.13
N ILE A 188 -9.08 6.29 4.21
CA ILE A 188 -9.62 7.21 5.21
C ILE A 188 -10.75 8.10 4.67
N GLY A 189 -10.91 8.18 3.35
CA GLY A 189 -11.98 8.92 2.72
C GLY A 189 -12.43 8.29 1.41
N ARG A 190 -13.75 8.34 1.13
CA ARG A 190 -14.35 7.78 -0.08
C ARG A 190 -15.48 8.70 -0.55
N TYR A 191 -15.25 9.40 -1.66
CA TYR A 191 -16.16 10.40 -2.20
C TYR A 191 -16.64 9.94 -3.58
N ARG A 192 -17.96 9.64 -3.70
CA ARG A 192 -18.57 9.08 -4.89
C ARG A 192 -19.40 10.14 -5.62
N GLY A 193 -19.21 10.20 -6.93
CA GLY A 193 -19.91 11.16 -7.76
C GLY A 193 -19.33 12.58 -7.60
N TYR A 194 -19.88 13.50 -8.39
CA TYR A 194 -19.57 14.92 -8.32
C TYR A 194 -20.76 15.70 -8.93
N LYS A 195 -21.15 16.76 -8.28
CA LYS A 195 -22.16 17.69 -8.80
C LYS A 195 -21.48 18.99 -9.19
N ARG A 196 -21.86 19.55 -10.32
CA ARG A 196 -21.32 20.84 -10.76
C ARG A 196 -21.59 21.92 -9.71
N GLY A 197 -20.57 22.74 -9.44
CA GLY A 197 -20.59 23.78 -8.42
C GLY A 197 -20.15 23.30 -7.02
N ASP A 198 -19.92 22.00 -6.81
CA ASP A 198 -19.52 21.46 -5.50
C ASP A 198 -18.00 21.38 -5.32
N ALA A 199 -17.21 22.18 -6.07
CA ALA A 199 -15.75 22.15 -6.01
C ALA A 199 -15.23 22.45 -4.61
N ASP A 200 -15.70 23.51 -3.96
CA ASP A 200 -15.27 23.90 -2.62
C ASP A 200 -15.66 22.87 -1.57
N TYR A 201 -16.85 22.30 -1.67
CA TYR A 201 -17.30 21.22 -0.80
C TYR A 201 -16.40 19.98 -0.94
N THR A 202 -16.14 19.55 -2.18
CA THR A 202 -15.29 18.40 -2.47
C THR A 202 -13.86 18.64 -1.98
N TRP A 203 -13.31 19.84 -2.19
CA TRP A 203 -12.01 20.21 -1.66
C TRP A 203 -11.98 20.25 -0.13
N GLY A 204 -13.03 20.74 0.49
CA GLY A 204 -13.19 20.70 1.96
C GLY A 204 -13.09 19.28 2.52
N LEU A 205 -13.75 18.30 1.88
CA LEU A 205 -13.66 16.89 2.26
C LEU A 205 -12.24 16.32 2.09
N ILE A 206 -11.54 16.70 1.01
CA ILE A 206 -10.16 16.27 0.77
C ILE A 206 -9.22 16.87 1.84
N LYS A 207 -9.39 18.16 2.18
CA LYS A 207 -8.62 18.81 3.27
C LYS A 207 -8.87 18.15 4.62
N GLN A 208 -10.13 17.82 4.93
CA GLN A 208 -10.48 17.10 6.16
C GLN A 208 -9.76 15.74 6.25
N ALA A 209 -9.74 14.98 5.14
CA ALA A 209 -9.02 13.71 5.10
C ALA A 209 -7.50 13.91 5.22
N GLU A 210 -6.94 14.98 4.67
CA GLU A 210 -5.51 15.29 4.81
C GLU A 210 -5.15 15.53 6.29
N VAL A 211 -5.94 16.34 7.00
CA VAL A 211 -5.75 16.58 8.44
C VAL A 211 -5.89 15.29 9.26
N ALA A 212 -6.91 14.48 8.97
CA ALA A 212 -7.10 13.20 9.65
C ALA A 212 -5.92 12.23 9.38
N SER A 213 -5.37 12.25 8.17
CA SER A 213 -4.18 11.48 7.81
C SER A 213 -2.96 11.88 8.63
N ALA A 214 -2.73 13.17 8.82
CA ALA A 214 -1.60 13.67 9.61
C ALA A 214 -1.67 13.19 11.07
N GLN A 215 -2.88 13.12 11.65
CA GLN A 215 -3.07 12.61 13.01
C GLN A 215 -2.75 11.11 13.13
N THR A 216 -3.12 10.31 12.13
CA THR A 216 -2.89 8.86 12.14
C THR A 216 -1.46 8.48 11.75
N TYR A 217 -0.76 9.33 11.00
CA TYR A 217 0.59 9.08 10.53
C TYR A 217 1.60 8.86 11.66
N GLN A 218 1.54 9.66 12.70
CA GLN A 218 2.44 9.53 13.85
C GLN A 218 2.24 8.19 14.57
N ALA A 219 1.00 7.78 14.78
CA ALA A 219 0.69 6.49 15.38
C ALA A 219 1.19 5.32 14.52
N TRP A 220 0.97 5.40 13.21
CA TRP A 220 1.46 4.42 12.25
C TRP A 220 3.00 4.35 12.27
N ARG A 221 3.68 5.48 12.18
CA ARG A 221 5.15 5.55 12.25
C ARG A 221 5.69 4.96 13.55
N SER A 222 5.13 5.35 14.69
CA SER A 222 5.53 4.81 16.00
C SER A 222 5.30 3.29 16.12
N SER A 223 4.25 2.75 15.48
CA SER A 223 4.04 1.30 15.44
C SER A 223 5.13 0.56 14.65
N LEU A 224 5.63 1.17 13.58
CA LEU A 224 6.72 0.62 12.79
C LEU A 224 8.09 0.77 13.50
N GLU A 225 8.31 1.89 14.19
CA GLU A 225 9.52 2.09 15.00
C GLU A 225 9.66 0.99 16.07
N LYS A 226 8.54 0.58 16.70
CA LYS A 226 8.51 -0.57 17.64
C LYS A 226 8.86 -1.90 16.95
N LYS A 227 8.66 -2.02 15.64
CA LYS A 227 9.04 -3.19 14.82
C LYS A 227 10.49 -3.11 14.29
N GLY A 228 11.23 -2.07 14.67
CA GLY A 228 12.64 -1.89 14.29
C GLY A 228 12.85 -1.03 13.02
N TYR A 229 11.80 -0.37 12.52
CA TYR A 229 11.97 0.63 11.47
C TYR A 229 12.55 1.91 12.05
N ARG A 230 13.40 2.57 11.28
CA ARG A 230 13.97 3.88 11.64
C ARG A 230 14.28 4.70 10.40
N GLU A 231 14.49 6.00 10.55
CA GLU A 231 14.98 6.85 9.49
C GLU A 231 16.49 6.60 9.30
N TRP A 232 16.87 6.30 8.07
CA TRP A 232 18.25 6.19 7.62
C TRP A 232 18.56 7.37 6.72
N ARG A 233 19.77 7.90 6.82
CA ARG A 233 20.25 9.02 6.02
C ARG A 233 21.53 8.64 5.29
N ASP A 234 21.61 9.04 4.04
CA ASP A 234 22.88 8.96 3.31
C ASP A 234 23.73 10.22 3.51
N ARG A 235 24.93 10.23 2.92
CA ARG A 235 25.83 11.40 2.98
C ARG A 235 25.31 12.66 2.28
N GLN A 236 24.25 12.53 1.47
CA GLN A 236 23.59 13.65 0.78
C GLN A 236 22.31 14.08 1.52
N ASP A 237 22.14 13.65 2.77
CA ASP A 237 20.95 13.88 3.61
C ASP A 237 19.63 13.37 3.01
N ARG A 238 19.72 12.44 2.05
CA ARG A 238 18.52 11.78 1.52
C ARG A 238 18.05 10.73 2.53
N LYS A 239 16.75 10.73 2.81
CA LYS A 239 16.17 9.94 3.89
C LYS A 239 15.35 8.78 3.37
N VAL A 240 15.41 7.65 4.07
CA VAL A 240 14.53 6.51 3.88
C VAL A 240 14.09 5.97 5.26
N PHE A 241 12.82 5.64 5.38
CA PHE A 241 12.29 5.00 6.58
C PHE A 241 12.25 3.49 6.33
N ALA A 242 13.15 2.76 6.95
CA ALA A 242 13.35 1.34 6.68
C ALA A 242 13.84 0.57 7.91
N LYS A 243 13.66 -0.76 7.88
CA LYS A 243 14.18 -1.70 8.86
C LYS A 243 15.43 -2.36 8.31
N LEU A 244 16.47 -2.49 9.12
CA LEU A 244 17.64 -3.28 8.81
C LEU A 244 17.32 -4.77 8.97
N THR A 245 17.37 -5.52 7.88
CA THR A 245 17.06 -6.96 7.85
C THR A 245 18.29 -7.85 7.67
N GLY A 246 19.38 -7.31 7.14
CA GLY A 246 20.65 -8.04 6.96
C GLY A 246 21.85 -7.12 7.01
N TYR A 247 22.96 -7.65 7.53
CA TYR A 247 24.27 -7.00 7.50
C TYR A 247 25.36 -8.05 7.22
N SER A 248 26.17 -7.78 6.20
CA SER A 248 27.31 -8.64 5.84
C SER A 248 28.41 -7.81 5.20
N ASN A 249 29.63 -7.91 5.70
CA ASN A 249 30.82 -7.26 5.13
C ASN A 249 30.64 -5.76 4.79
N GLY A 250 30.02 -5.01 5.70
CA GLY A 250 29.75 -3.58 5.48
C GLY A 250 28.52 -3.29 4.60
N SER A 251 27.89 -4.31 4.05
CA SER A 251 26.66 -4.19 3.24
C SER A 251 25.42 -4.35 4.13
N LEU A 252 24.47 -3.42 3.99
CA LEU A 252 23.20 -3.42 4.69
C LEU A 252 22.08 -3.77 3.74
N THR A 253 21.14 -4.62 4.16
CA THR A 253 19.87 -4.86 3.49
C THR A 253 18.77 -4.18 4.29
N LEU A 254 18.07 -3.27 3.64
CA LEU A 254 17.00 -2.46 4.20
C LEU A 254 15.67 -2.85 3.58
N ILE A 255 14.60 -2.89 4.38
CA ILE A 255 13.23 -3.08 3.92
C ILE A 255 12.37 -1.86 4.30
N GLU A 256 11.70 -1.25 3.31
CA GLU A 256 10.75 -0.16 3.51
C GLU A 256 9.37 -0.70 3.94
N PRO A 257 8.46 0.13 4.49
CA PRO A 257 7.13 -0.32 4.92
C PRO A 257 6.25 -0.89 3.81
N ASP A 258 6.54 -0.56 2.55
CA ASP A 258 5.84 -1.11 1.37
C ASP A 258 6.41 -2.47 0.90
N GLY A 259 7.37 -3.03 1.65
CA GLY A 259 8.06 -4.27 1.30
C GLY A 259 9.22 -4.11 0.31
N THR A 260 9.50 -2.88 -0.16
CA THR A 260 10.64 -2.64 -1.05
C THR A 260 11.95 -2.91 -0.32
N ARG A 261 12.77 -3.79 -0.88
CA ARG A 261 14.12 -4.07 -0.38
C ARG A 261 15.16 -3.29 -1.17
N SER A 262 16.15 -2.83 -0.47
CA SER A 262 17.30 -2.14 -1.04
C SER A 262 18.58 -2.53 -0.32
N ARG A 263 19.70 -2.42 -1.02
CA ARG A 263 21.03 -2.64 -0.47
C ARG A 263 21.79 -1.32 -0.42
N THR A 264 22.56 -1.11 0.63
CA THR A 264 23.49 0.01 0.74
C THR A 264 24.76 -0.45 1.48
N HIS A 265 25.80 0.36 1.42
CA HIS A 265 27.03 0.10 2.16
C HIS A 265 27.20 1.13 3.27
N GLU A 266 27.76 0.70 4.43
CA GLU A 266 27.92 1.56 5.61
C GLU A 266 28.67 2.86 5.32
N ASN A 267 29.62 2.85 4.37
CA ASN A 267 30.35 4.05 3.98
C ASN A 267 29.50 5.11 3.25
N LYS A 268 28.30 4.76 2.79
CA LYS A 268 27.34 5.67 2.13
C LYS A 268 26.35 6.30 3.11
N LEU A 269 26.33 5.81 4.35
CA LEU A 269 25.46 6.33 5.40
C LEU A 269 26.01 7.62 6.02
N SER A 270 25.13 8.37 6.67
CA SER A 270 25.51 9.51 7.52
C SER A 270 26.37 9.05 8.69
N ASP A 271 27.08 9.99 9.31
CA ASP A 271 27.93 9.70 10.46
C ASP A 271 27.11 9.21 11.66
N GLU A 272 25.90 9.77 11.85
CA GLU A 272 24.96 9.35 12.90
C GLU A 272 24.52 7.90 12.72
N ASP A 273 24.19 7.49 11.49
CA ASP A 273 23.76 6.12 11.20
C ASP A 273 24.90 5.12 11.28
N ARG A 274 26.11 5.53 10.93
CA ARG A 274 27.32 4.72 11.13
C ARG A 274 27.63 4.50 12.62
N ALA A 275 27.52 5.55 13.44
CA ALA A 275 27.69 5.45 14.87
C ALA A 275 26.67 4.50 15.52
N TRP A 276 25.38 4.66 15.14
CA TRP A 276 24.33 3.73 15.59
C TRP A 276 24.62 2.29 15.18
N LEU A 277 25.05 2.08 13.92
CA LEU A 277 25.39 0.74 13.43
C LEU A 277 26.55 0.11 14.21
N ALA A 278 27.60 0.90 14.50
CA ALA A 278 28.74 0.45 15.31
C ALA A 278 28.29 0.04 16.72
N GLU A 279 27.35 0.78 17.31
CA GLU A 279 26.78 0.39 18.61
C GLU A 279 25.97 -0.89 18.54
N GLN A 280 25.16 -1.09 17.50
CA GLN A 280 24.41 -2.33 17.30
C GLN A 280 25.32 -3.52 17.11
N LYS A 281 26.45 -3.38 16.40
CA LYS A 281 27.47 -4.41 16.25
C LYS A 281 28.05 -4.78 17.63
N ARG A 282 28.46 -3.77 18.39
CA ARG A 282 29.03 -3.98 19.75
C ARG A 282 28.06 -4.73 20.67
N MET A 283 26.76 -4.35 20.67
CA MET A 283 25.75 -5.01 21.51
C MET A 283 25.50 -6.47 21.11
N ARG A 284 25.72 -6.83 19.85
CA ARG A 284 25.53 -8.19 19.33
C ARG A 284 26.81 -9.02 19.28
N GLY A 285 27.96 -8.48 19.72
CA GLY A 285 29.25 -9.17 19.71
C GLY A 285 29.81 -9.41 18.29
N LEU A 286 29.49 -8.54 17.34
CA LEU A 286 29.95 -8.59 15.95
C LEU A 286 31.09 -7.59 15.68
#